data_a3bc4103e14c19a195ac3c45d91bbaa3
#
_entry.id   a3bc4103e14c19a195ac3c45d91bbaa3
#
_cell.length_a   1.000
_cell.length_b   1.000
_cell.length_c   1.000
_cell.angle_alpha   90.00
_cell.angle_beta   90.00
_cell.angle_gamma   90.00
#
_symmetry.space_group_name_H-M   'P 1'
#
loop_
_entity.id
_entity.type
_entity.pdbx_description
1 polymer ?
#
loop_
_entity_poly.entity_id
_entity_poly.type
_entity_poly.pdbx_seq_one_letter_code
_entity_poly.pdbx_strand_id
1 'polypeptide(L)'
;SQLGGDTHVVAAHVAPLRRALGQAATRAYAAKAEGVFRVQTNIVRGFAELLDWLERLIETHRRQLRPVPGLATSDELVKVCVPLFLADLASVKEAVVLQVRQSGDLERVNEALALCQRVRAWQRSCDDDAFDACAYFRPCVVLWLELSEARTAEWIRSAVQHDALHVSDTTTHSTSVQDMLDALQQPLAFLESLAWADETDLAALLSLLAGSYERHIALYCHLMADR
;
A
#
# COMPACT_ATOMS: atom_id res chain seq x y z
N SER A 1 43.52 31.22 9.51
CA SER A 1 43.75 29.89 8.88
C SER A 1 43.72 28.72 9.86
N GLN A 2 42.90 28.77 10.93
CA GLN A 2 42.72 27.64 11.89
C GLN A 2 41.46 26.83 11.69
N LEU A 3 40.59 27.18 10.74
CA LEU A 3 39.27 26.49 10.53
C LEU A 3 39.38 25.27 9.57
N GLY A 4 40.52 25.04 8.92
CA GLY A 4 40.72 23.92 7.99
C GLY A 4 41.18 22.60 8.64
N GLY A 5 41.73 22.65 9.85
CA GLY A 5 42.23 21.47 10.56
C GLY A 5 41.17 20.63 11.23
N ASP A 6 40.14 21.26 11.78
CA ASP A 6 39.09 20.57 12.54
C ASP A 6 38.14 19.75 11.66
N THR A 7 37.86 20.20 10.44
CA THR A 7 37.04 19.49 9.49
C THR A 7 37.65 18.18 9.00
N HIS A 8 38.94 18.13 8.80
CA HIS A 8 39.68 16.94 8.36
C HIS A 8 39.76 15.87 9.47
N VAL A 9 39.94 16.28 10.72
CA VAL A 9 40.02 15.39 11.88
C VAL A 9 38.62 14.78 12.16
N VAL A 10 37.54 15.58 12.06
CA VAL A 10 36.15 15.11 12.20
C VAL A 10 35.80 14.10 11.11
N ALA A 11 36.16 14.37 9.85
CA ALA A 11 35.91 13.46 8.73
C ALA A 11 36.60 12.10 8.89
N ALA A 12 37.83 12.06 9.42
CA ALA A 12 38.58 10.83 9.64
C ALA A 12 37.93 9.90 10.69
N HIS A 13 37.24 10.46 11.69
CA HIS A 13 36.53 9.68 12.71
C HIS A 13 35.13 9.31 12.33
N VAL A 14 34.43 10.08 11.48
CA VAL A 14 33.08 9.82 11.04
C VAL A 14 32.99 8.61 10.13
N ALA A 15 33.92 8.37 9.24
CA ALA A 15 33.89 7.25 8.29
C ALA A 15 33.91 5.86 8.97
N PRO A 16 34.71 5.58 9.98
CA PRO A 16 34.64 4.32 10.74
C PRO A 16 33.33 4.16 11.48
N LEU A 17 32.80 5.23 12.10
CA LEU A 17 31.52 5.21 12.81
C LEU A 17 30.35 4.92 11.85
N ARG A 18 30.32 5.58 10.68
CA ARG A 18 29.32 5.32 9.63
C ARG A 18 29.33 3.86 9.20
N ARG A 19 30.52 3.30 8.97
CA ARG A 19 30.68 1.87 8.60
C ARG A 19 30.19 0.93 9.70
N ALA A 20 30.55 1.20 10.94
CA ALA A 20 30.12 0.41 12.09
C ALA A 20 28.60 0.47 12.28
N LEU A 21 28.00 1.66 12.14
CA LEU A 21 26.55 1.85 12.19
C LEU A 21 25.85 1.08 11.07
N GLY A 22 26.35 1.19 9.83
CA GLY A 22 25.80 0.44 8.69
C GLY A 22 25.82 -1.07 8.91
N GLN A 23 26.94 -1.62 9.39
CA GLN A 23 27.05 -3.04 9.71
C GLN A 23 26.10 -3.47 10.85
N ALA A 24 25.96 -2.62 11.88
CA ALA A 24 25.02 -2.89 12.97
C ALA A 24 23.57 -2.86 12.48
N ALA A 25 23.21 -1.87 11.65
CA ALA A 25 21.89 -1.74 11.05
C ALA A 25 21.55 -2.95 10.16
N THR A 26 22.46 -3.38 9.31
CA THR A 26 22.27 -4.58 8.47
C THR A 26 22.01 -5.83 9.32
N ARG A 27 22.80 -6.05 10.37
CA ARG A 27 22.60 -7.20 11.27
C ARG A 27 21.29 -7.10 12.03
N ALA A 28 20.93 -5.93 12.52
CA ALA A 28 19.67 -5.72 13.26
C ALA A 28 18.48 -5.95 12.33
N TYR A 29 18.53 -5.46 11.10
CA TYR A 29 17.51 -5.71 10.08
C TYR A 29 17.36 -7.20 9.80
N ALA A 30 18.44 -7.89 9.48
CA ALA A 30 18.41 -9.33 9.16
C ALA A 30 17.85 -10.16 10.32
N ALA A 31 18.26 -9.89 11.56
CA ALA A 31 17.74 -10.57 12.75
C ALA A 31 16.23 -10.31 12.96
N LYS A 32 15.78 -9.06 12.73
CA LYS A 32 14.35 -8.73 12.85
C LYS A 32 13.54 -9.40 11.75
N ALA A 33 13.99 -9.35 10.51
CA ALA A 33 13.33 -9.99 9.38
C ALA A 33 13.20 -11.51 9.60
N GLU A 34 14.29 -12.17 9.98
CA GLU A 34 14.25 -13.61 10.33
C GLU A 34 13.26 -13.90 11.45
N GLY A 35 13.24 -13.08 12.51
CA GLY A 35 12.32 -13.23 13.64
C GLY A 35 10.86 -13.07 13.22
N VAL A 36 10.55 -12.10 12.38
CA VAL A 36 9.19 -11.86 11.87
C VAL A 36 8.73 -13.04 11.00
N PHE A 37 9.48 -13.42 9.98
CA PHE A 37 9.07 -14.45 9.02
C PHE A 37 9.20 -15.89 9.56
N ARG A 38 9.83 -16.08 10.71
CA ARG A 38 9.77 -17.36 11.43
C ARG A 38 8.39 -17.63 12.03
N VAL A 39 7.67 -16.57 12.44
CA VAL A 39 6.38 -16.67 13.14
C VAL A 39 5.22 -16.33 12.23
N GLN A 40 5.41 -15.34 11.37
CA GLN A 40 4.36 -14.80 10.52
C GLN A 40 4.27 -15.55 9.20
N THR A 41 3.15 -16.27 9.01
CA THR A 41 2.87 -17.00 7.75
C THR A 41 2.27 -16.12 6.67
N ASN A 42 1.65 -14.99 7.06
CA ASN A 42 1.15 -14.00 6.12
C ASN A 42 2.29 -13.04 5.73
N ILE A 43 2.76 -13.13 4.50
CA ILE A 43 3.88 -12.33 3.98
C ILE A 43 3.59 -10.84 4.08
N VAL A 44 2.38 -10.40 3.72
CA VAL A 44 1.98 -8.98 3.75
C VAL A 44 2.03 -8.43 5.17
N ARG A 45 1.48 -9.16 6.15
CA ARG A 45 1.54 -8.78 7.57
C ARG A 45 2.97 -8.79 8.09
N GLY A 46 3.79 -9.73 7.63
CA GLY A 46 5.21 -9.77 7.97
C GLY A 46 5.94 -8.51 7.53
N PHE A 47 5.75 -8.08 6.30
CA PHE A 47 6.34 -6.82 5.81
C PHE A 47 5.75 -5.58 6.49
N ALA A 48 4.46 -5.57 6.81
CA ALA A 48 3.87 -4.48 7.57
C ALA A 48 4.49 -4.35 8.98
N GLU A 49 4.69 -5.48 9.68
CA GLU A 49 5.37 -5.51 10.98
C GLU A 49 6.84 -5.07 10.89
N LEU A 50 7.53 -5.49 9.83
CA LEU A 50 8.92 -5.10 9.60
C LEU A 50 9.03 -3.60 9.32
N LEU A 51 8.10 -3.04 8.55
CA LEU A 51 8.01 -1.60 8.29
C LEU A 51 7.73 -0.81 9.57
N ASP A 52 6.78 -1.27 10.41
CA ASP A 52 6.50 -0.67 11.72
C ASP A 52 7.75 -0.63 12.62
N TRP A 53 8.54 -1.69 12.58
CA TRP A 53 9.78 -1.73 13.35
C TRP A 53 10.81 -0.75 12.81
N LEU A 54 10.98 -0.65 11.47
CA LEU A 54 11.89 0.29 10.84
C LEU A 54 11.53 1.75 11.13
N GLU A 55 10.26 2.10 11.00
CA GLU A 55 9.77 3.45 11.31
C GLU A 55 10.07 3.83 12.76
N ARG A 56 9.80 2.92 13.71
CA ARG A 56 10.11 3.12 15.13
C ARG A 56 11.61 3.23 15.38
N LEU A 57 12.43 2.41 14.73
CA LEU A 57 13.89 2.45 14.87
C LEU A 57 14.44 3.79 14.42
N ILE A 58 14.07 4.25 13.22
CA ILE A 58 14.52 5.53 12.65
C ILE A 58 14.07 6.69 13.52
N GLU A 59 12.81 6.71 13.96
CA GLU A 59 12.27 7.77 14.81
C GLU A 59 12.93 7.80 16.20
N THR A 60 13.22 6.64 16.78
CA THR A 60 13.96 6.54 18.04
C THR A 60 15.34 7.16 17.91
N HIS A 61 16.07 6.84 16.82
CA HIS A 61 17.38 7.42 16.56
C HIS A 61 17.31 8.93 16.32
N ARG A 62 16.27 9.40 15.63
CA ARG A 62 16.07 10.84 15.39
C ARG A 62 15.84 11.61 16.70
N ARG A 63 15.10 11.04 17.65
CA ARG A 63 14.74 11.72 18.91
C ARG A 63 15.78 11.58 20.03
N GLN A 64 16.42 10.42 20.14
CA GLN A 64 17.20 10.08 21.34
C GLN A 64 18.71 10.29 21.17
N LEU A 65 19.22 10.21 19.94
CA LEU A 65 20.66 10.38 19.72
C LEU A 65 20.99 11.84 19.46
N ARG A 66 21.97 12.35 20.22
CA ARG A 66 22.55 13.67 19.97
C ARG A 66 23.21 13.66 18.59
N PRO A 67 23.01 14.71 17.79
CA PRO A 67 23.68 14.81 16.50
C PRO A 67 25.20 14.74 16.70
N VAL A 68 25.84 13.81 16.02
CA VAL A 68 27.32 13.80 15.89
C VAL A 68 27.64 14.69 14.71
N PRO A 69 28.53 15.70 14.87
CA PRO A 69 28.95 16.54 13.75
C PRO A 69 29.36 15.70 12.53
N GLY A 70 28.72 15.89 11.38
CA GLY A 70 28.97 15.14 10.16
C GLY A 70 28.37 13.73 10.07
N LEU A 71 27.56 13.31 11.06
CA LEU A 71 26.87 12.01 11.05
C LEU A 71 25.43 12.13 11.58
N ALA A 72 24.48 12.19 10.67
CA ALA A 72 23.08 12.03 10.99
C ALA A 72 22.73 10.52 11.06
N THR A 73 22.67 9.97 12.27
CA THR A 73 22.51 8.52 12.49
C THR A 73 21.20 7.98 11.91
N SER A 74 20.11 8.75 11.97
CA SER A 74 18.82 8.40 11.34
C SER A 74 18.94 8.25 9.82
N ASP A 75 19.65 9.16 9.16
CA ASP A 75 19.80 9.15 7.70
C ASP A 75 20.69 7.99 7.25
N GLU A 76 21.72 7.63 8.04
CA GLU A 76 22.53 6.44 7.75
C GLU A 76 21.74 5.15 7.93
N LEU A 77 20.79 5.08 8.89
CA LEU A 77 19.87 3.95 9.04
C LEU A 77 18.94 3.85 7.82
N VAL A 78 18.38 4.96 7.38
CA VAL A 78 17.54 5.02 6.18
C VAL A 78 18.29 4.48 4.97
N LYS A 79 19.51 4.99 4.71
CA LYS A 79 20.36 4.55 3.57
C LYS A 79 20.69 3.06 3.57
N VAL A 80 20.72 2.41 4.73
CA VAL A 80 21.02 0.98 4.84
C VAL A 80 19.74 0.13 4.84
N CYS A 81 18.76 0.49 5.66
CA CYS A 81 17.61 -0.37 5.91
C CYS A 81 16.54 -0.27 4.80
N VAL A 82 16.39 0.92 4.16
CA VAL A 82 15.39 1.08 3.07
C VAL A 82 15.69 0.16 1.89
N PRO A 83 16.91 0.18 1.31
CA PRO A 83 17.22 -0.71 0.20
C PRO A 83 17.09 -2.20 0.56
N LEU A 84 17.45 -2.60 1.79
CA LEU A 84 17.29 -3.98 2.25
C LEU A 84 15.83 -4.39 2.28
N PHE A 85 14.97 -3.57 2.89
CA PHE A 85 13.54 -3.81 2.96
C PHE A 85 12.91 -3.90 1.57
N LEU A 86 13.22 -2.96 0.68
CA LEU A 86 12.67 -2.94 -0.66
C LEU A 86 13.16 -4.10 -1.51
N ALA A 87 14.43 -4.51 -1.35
CA ALA A 87 14.98 -5.69 -2.02
C ALA A 87 14.30 -6.99 -1.55
N ASP A 88 14.10 -7.14 -0.23
CA ASP A 88 13.39 -8.29 0.32
C ASP A 88 11.93 -8.33 -0.15
N LEU A 89 11.23 -7.19 -0.12
CA LEU A 89 9.87 -7.07 -0.64
C LEU A 89 9.82 -7.44 -2.12
N ALA A 90 10.72 -6.90 -2.94
CA ALA A 90 10.81 -7.21 -4.37
C ALA A 90 11.01 -8.71 -4.64
N SER A 91 11.83 -9.38 -3.82
CA SER A 91 12.16 -10.80 -3.97
C SER A 91 10.96 -11.74 -3.79
N VAL A 92 9.91 -11.29 -3.08
CA VAL A 92 8.74 -12.14 -2.74
C VAL A 92 7.48 -11.73 -3.51
N LYS A 93 7.57 -10.92 -4.57
CA LYS A 93 6.43 -10.40 -5.34
C LYS A 93 5.43 -11.49 -5.71
N GLU A 94 5.91 -12.55 -6.35
CA GLU A 94 5.05 -13.63 -6.82
C GLU A 94 4.36 -14.36 -5.65
N ALA A 95 5.07 -14.55 -4.53
CA ALA A 95 4.50 -15.17 -3.34
C ALA A 95 3.41 -14.29 -2.69
N VAL A 96 3.60 -12.98 -2.65
CA VAL A 96 2.58 -12.02 -2.17
C VAL A 96 1.33 -12.10 -3.03
N VAL A 97 1.48 -11.97 -4.36
CA VAL A 97 0.36 -12.02 -5.30
C VAL A 97 -0.38 -13.36 -5.20
N LEU A 98 0.36 -14.46 -5.14
CA LEU A 98 -0.21 -15.80 -5.02
C LEU A 98 -0.98 -15.96 -3.70
N GLN A 99 -0.39 -15.55 -2.56
CA GLN A 99 -1.03 -15.65 -1.26
C GLN A 99 -2.32 -14.81 -1.17
N VAL A 100 -2.29 -13.59 -1.71
CA VAL A 100 -3.45 -12.70 -1.74
C VAL A 100 -4.54 -13.29 -2.64
N ARG A 101 -4.19 -13.79 -3.82
CA ARG A 101 -5.14 -14.41 -4.76
C ARG A 101 -5.78 -15.69 -4.20
N GLN A 102 -4.99 -16.54 -3.55
CA GLN A 102 -5.48 -17.79 -2.97
C GLN A 102 -6.45 -17.57 -1.80
N SER A 103 -6.35 -16.45 -1.10
CA SER A 103 -7.28 -16.13 -0.02
C SER A 103 -8.70 -15.87 -0.53
N GLY A 104 -8.85 -15.28 -1.72
CA GLY A 104 -10.15 -14.88 -2.28
C GLY A 104 -10.89 -13.85 -1.42
N ASP A 105 -10.19 -13.19 -0.50
CA ASP A 105 -10.76 -12.32 0.52
C ASP A 105 -10.32 -10.87 0.33
N LEU A 106 -11.30 -9.96 0.27
CA LEU A 106 -11.06 -8.52 0.17
C LEU A 106 -10.24 -7.98 1.34
N GLU A 107 -10.35 -8.54 2.54
CA GLU A 107 -9.55 -8.11 3.70
C GLU A 107 -8.05 -8.30 3.42
N ARG A 108 -7.67 -9.44 2.85
CA ARG A 108 -6.28 -9.73 2.47
C ARG A 108 -5.76 -8.80 1.38
N VAL A 109 -6.60 -8.50 0.40
CA VAL A 109 -6.23 -7.54 -0.65
C VAL A 109 -6.06 -6.16 -0.05
N ASN A 110 -6.96 -5.72 0.83
CA ASN A 110 -6.86 -4.43 1.51
C ASN A 110 -5.60 -4.33 2.37
N GLU A 111 -5.18 -5.39 3.05
CA GLU A 111 -3.89 -5.44 3.77
C GLU A 111 -2.71 -5.18 2.82
N ALA A 112 -2.71 -5.81 1.64
CA ALA A 112 -1.64 -5.61 0.65
C ALA A 112 -1.64 -4.17 0.11
N LEU A 113 -2.81 -3.59 -0.14
CA LEU A 113 -2.93 -2.22 -0.64
C LEU A 113 -2.61 -1.17 0.45
N ALA A 114 -2.93 -1.45 1.71
CA ALA A 114 -2.48 -0.63 2.83
C ALA A 114 -0.95 -0.65 2.97
N LEU A 115 -0.32 -1.81 2.78
CA LEU A 115 1.15 -1.89 2.73
C LEU A 115 1.70 -1.09 1.55
N CYS A 116 1.08 -1.15 0.37
CA CYS A 116 1.45 -0.33 -0.79
C CYS A 116 1.47 1.17 -0.45
N GLN A 117 0.38 1.68 0.13
CA GLN A 117 0.27 3.09 0.50
C GLN A 117 1.35 3.50 1.51
N ARG A 118 1.63 2.65 2.50
CA ARG A 118 2.68 2.89 3.51
C ARG A 118 4.08 2.89 2.89
N VAL A 119 4.39 1.91 2.04
CA VAL A 119 5.68 1.85 1.34
C VAL A 119 5.89 3.12 0.50
N ARG A 120 4.89 3.55 -0.26
CA ARG A 120 4.95 4.80 -1.04
C ARG A 120 5.11 6.05 -0.16
N ALA A 121 4.41 6.13 0.97
CA ALA A 121 4.57 7.24 1.90
C ALA A 121 5.99 7.27 2.49
N TRP A 122 6.53 6.11 2.82
CA TRP A 122 7.87 5.96 3.34
C TRP A 122 8.95 6.32 2.30
N GLN A 123 8.82 5.83 1.06
CA GLN A 123 9.72 6.18 -0.06
C GLN A 123 9.79 7.71 -0.27
N ARG A 124 8.63 8.38 -0.31
CA ARG A 124 8.58 9.84 -0.42
C ARG A 124 9.31 10.55 0.72
N SER A 125 9.27 9.99 1.93
CA SER A 125 9.97 10.56 3.10
C SER A 125 11.49 10.36 3.07
N CYS A 126 11.95 9.39 2.26
CA CYS A 126 13.35 9.00 2.13
C CYS A 126 14.00 9.45 0.81
N ASP A 127 13.20 10.08 -0.09
CA ASP A 127 13.62 10.47 -1.44
C ASP A 127 14.20 9.29 -2.25
N ASP A 128 13.53 8.13 -2.15
CA ASP A 128 13.92 6.87 -2.80
C ASP A 128 12.87 6.46 -3.83
N ASP A 129 13.21 6.63 -5.12
CA ASP A 129 12.35 6.25 -6.24
C ASP A 129 12.79 4.93 -6.92
N ALA A 130 13.74 4.19 -6.35
CA ALA A 130 14.31 3.00 -6.98
C ALA A 130 13.32 1.82 -7.07
N PHE A 131 12.31 1.77 -6.20
CA PHE A 131 11.30 0.72 -6.17
C PHE A 131 9.93 1.26 -6.61
N ASP A 132 9.41 0.72 -7.70
CA ASP A 132 8.06 1.05 -8.17
C ASP A 132 6.99 0.25 -7.39
N ALA A 133 6.49 0.85 -6.31
CA ALA A 133 5.45 0.26 -5.50
C ALA A 133 4.12 0.09 -6.26
N CYS A 134 3.81 1.00 -7.21
CA CYS A 134 2.61 0.89 -8.03
C CYS A 134 2.68 -0.35 -8.93
N ALA A 135 3.74 -0.49 -9.72
CA ALA A 135 3.93 -1.67 -10.57
C ALA A 135 4.04 -2.99 -9.77
N TYR A 136 4.57 -2.92 -8.54
CA TYR A 136 4.64 -4.06 -7.66
C TYR A 136 3.25 -4.54 -7.21
N PHE A 137 2.40 -3.63 -6.71
CA PHE A 137 1.09 -3.95 -6.14
C PHE A 137 -0.06 -3.90 -7.15
N ARG A 138 0.18 -3.56 -8.41
CA ARG A 138 -0.83 -3.54 -9.48
C ARG A 138 -1.68 -4.82 -9.55
N PRO A 139 -1.11 -6.04 -9.46
CA PRO A 139 -1.92 -7.27 -9.47
C PRO A 139 -2.91 -7.35 -8.30
N CYS A 140 -2.58 -6.76 -7.15
CA CYS A 140 -3.50 -6.70 -6.01
C CYS A 140 -4.65 -5.71 -6.26
N VAL A 141 -4.40 -4.59 -6.96
CA VAL A 141 -5.47 -3.65 -7.35
C VAL A 141 -6.44 -4.31 -8.34
N VAL A 142 -5.92 -5.01 -9.35
CA VAL A 142 -6.75 -5.74 -10.32
C VAL A 142 -7.62 -6.78 -9.61
N LEU A 143 -7.03 -7.57 -8.71
CA LEU A 143 -7.77 -8.55 -7.91
C LEU A 143 -8.83 -7.89 -7.01
N TRP A 144 -8.52 -6.72 -6.44
CA TRP A 144 -9.48 -5.97 -5.65
C TRP A 144 -10.70 -5.54 -6.49
N LEU A 145 -10.45 -5.08 -7.73
CA LEU A 145 -11.54 -4.72 -8.67
C LEU A 145 -12.39 -5.94 -9.01
N GLU A 146 -11.78 -7.10 -9.30
CA GLU A 146 -12.47 -8.36 -9.59
C GLU A 146 -13.37 -8.80 -8.42
N LEU A 147 -12.86 -8.78 -7.18
CA LEU A 147 -13.62 -9.14 -5.99
C LEU A 147 -14.73 -8.13 -5.66
N SER A 148 -14.45 -6.84 -5.88
CA SER A 148 -15.42 -5.76 -5.70
C SER A 148 -16.55 -5.86 -6.70
N GLU A 149 -16.28 -6.25 -7.95
CA GLU A 149 -17.29 -6.47 -8.97
C GLU A 149 -18.31 -7.54 -8.53
N ALA A 150 -17.82 -8.69 -8.05
CA ALA A 150 -18.71 -9.75 -7.57
C ALA A 150 -19.59 -9.28 -6.41
N ARG A 151 -19.01 -8.56 -5.44
CA ARG A 151 -19.74 -8.03 -4.29
C ARG A 151 -20.76 -6.95 -4.67
N THR A 152 -20.42 -6.06 -5.59
CA THR A 152 -21.31 -5.02 -6.10
C THR A 152 -22.52 -5.67 -6.81
N ALA A 153 -22.29 -6.71 -7.61
CA ALA A 153 -23.36 -7.46 -8.25
C ALA A 153 -24.35 -8.10 -7.24
N GLU A 154 -23.83 -8.63 -6.12
CA GLU A 154 -24.66 -9.16 -5.04
C GLU A 154 -25.48 -8.07 -4.36
N TRP A 155 -24.88 -6.91 -4.11
CA TRP A 155 -25.59 -5.76 -3.52
C TRP A 155 -26.70 -5.25 -4.42
N ILE A 156 -26.46 -5.14 -5.73
CA ILE A 156 -27.48 -4.74 -6.71
C ILE A 156 -28.66 -5.71 -6.70
N ARG A 157 -28.41 -7.02 -6.69
CA ARG A 157 -29.48 -8.02 -6.60
C ARG A 157 -30.29 -7.86 -5.32
N SER A 158 -29.61 -7.67 -4.20
CA SER A 158 -30.27 -7.46 -2.90
C SER A 158 -31.07 -6.17 -2.88
N ALA A 159 -30.50 -5.06 -3.38
CA ALA A 159 -31.20 -3.77 -3.45
C ALA A 159 -32.48 -3.86 -4.28
N VAL A 160 -32.42 -4.47 -5.47
CA VAL A 160 -33.60 -4.67 -6.30
C VAL A 160 -34.62 -5.57 -5.58
N GLN A 161 -34.18 -6.68 -4.97
CA GLN A 161 -35.11 -7.62 -4.28
C GLN A 161 -35.87 -6.94 -3.14
N HIS A 162 -35.26 -6.02 -2.40
CA HIS A 162 -35.89 -5.35 -1.25
C HIS A 162 -36.55 -4.00 -1.61
N ASP A 163 -36.45 -3.57 -2.86
CA ASP A 163 -37.07 -2.33 -3.31
C ASP A 163 -38.60 -2.46 -3.30
N ALA A 164 -39.27 -1.60 -2.55
CA ALA A 164 -40.73 -1.54 -2.51
C ALA A 164 -41.32 -0.79 -3.72
N LEU A 165 -40.50 -0.30 -4.66
CA LEU A 165 -40.91 0.51 -5.82
C LEU A 165 -41.69 1.78 -5.45
N HIS A 166 -41.53 2.26 -4.21
CA HIS A 166 -42.13 3.51 -3.76
C HIS A 166 -41.19 4.69 -4.10
N VAL A 167 -41.74 5.63 -4.83
CA VAL A 167 -41.08 6.96 -5.05
C VAL A 167 -41.49 7.83 -3.86
N SER A 168 -40.53 8.38 -3.15
CA SER A 168 -40.78 9.29 -2.04
C SER A 168 -41.12 10.68 -2.57
N ASP A 169 -41.82 11.49 -1.76
CA ASP A 169 -42.10 12.90 -2.11
C ASP A 169 -40.84 13.76 -2.35
N THR A 170 -39.68 13.26 -1.93
CA THR A 170 -38.39 13.94 -2.03
C THR A 170 -37.47 13.39 -3.12
N THR A 171 -37.77 12.21 -3.68
CA THR A 171 -36.94 11.57 -4.71
C THR A 171 -37.80 11.17 -5.92
N THR A 172 -37.25 11.31 -7.13
CA THR A 172 -37.93 10.92 -8.39
C THR A 172 -37.64 9.45 -8.77
N HIS A 173 -36.98 8.69 -7.92
CA HIS A 173 -36.54 7.32 -8.15
C HIS A 173 -36.71 6.46 -6.90
N SER A 174 -36.73 5.17 -7.08
CA SER A 174 -36.82 4.19 -5.98
C SER A 174 -35.49 4.07 -5.22
N THR A 175 -35.53 3.46 -4.04
CA THR A 175 -34.35 3.29 -3.18
C THR A 175 -33.27 2.46 -3.84
N SER A 176 -33.60 1.46 -4.65
CA SER A 176 -32.61 0.60 -5.30
C SER A 176 -31.73 1.33 -6.33
N VAL A 177 -32.24 2.44 -6.92
CA VAL A 177 -31.41 3.29 -7.80
C VAL A 177 -30.30 3.96 -7.00
N GLN A 178 -30.65 4.53 -5.83
CA GLN A 178 -29.66 5.16 -4.96
C GLN A 178 -28.64 4.14 -4.46
N ASP A 179 -29.11 3.00 -3.98
CA ASP A 179 -28.26 1.90 -3.50
C ASP A 179 -27.28 1.42 -4.58
N MET A 180 -27.75 1.31 -5.84
CA MET A 180 -26.89 0.96 -6.98
C MET A 180 -25.83 2.05 -7.22
N LEU A 181 -26.21 3.32 -7.24
CA LEU A 181 -25.29 4.42 -7.47
C LEU A 181 -24.23 4.50 -6.37
N ASP A 182 -24.63 4.35 -5.11
CA ASP A 182 -23.72 4.32 -3.96
C ASP A 182 -22.75 3.14 -4.04
N ALA A 183 -23.22 1.98 -4.46
CA ALA A 183 -22.37 0.80 -4.67
C ALA A 183 -21.35 1.00 -5.80
N LEU A 184 -21.72 1.72 -6.88
CA LEU A 184 -20.80 2.04 -7.98
C LEU A 184 -19.77 3.13 -7.59
N GLN A 185 -20.09 4.04 -6.68
CA GLN A 185 -19.15 5.08 -6.25
C GLN A 185 -17.99 4.52 -5.42
N GLN A 186 -18.19 3.45 -4.66
CA GLN A 186 -17.17 2.90 -3.75
C GLN A 186 -15.88 2.48 -4.45
N PRO A 187 -15.89 1.71 -5.56
CA PRO A 187 -14.68 1.32 -6.26
C PRO A 187 -13.91 2.51 -6.85
N LEU A 188 -14.62 3.54 -7.33
CA LEU A 188 -13.99 4.76 -7.85
C LEU A 188 -13.29 5.53 -6.72
N ALA A 189 -13.98 5.80 -5.62
CA ALA A 189 -13.42 6.48 -4.46
C ALA A 189 -12.19 5.72 -3.90
N PHE A 190 -12.24 4.39 -3.95
CA PHE A 190 -11.10 3.57 -3.55
C PHE A 190 -9.89 3.78 -4.48
N LEU A 191 -10.05 3.70 -5.81
CA LEU A 191 -8.97 3.96 -6.76
C LEU A 191 -8.39 5.36 -6.59
N GLU A 192 -9.23 6.37 -6.41
CA GLU A 192 -8.79 7.74 -6.12
C GLU A 192 -7.95 7.81 -4.84
N SER A 193 -8.36 7.10 -3.79
CA SER A 193 -7.64 7.06 -2.51
C SER A 193 -6.23 6.46 -2.62
N LEU A 194 -6.00 5.60 -3.61
CA LEU A 194 -4.67 5.02 -3.86
C LEU A 194 -3.68 6.06 -4.41
N ALA A 195 -4.17 7.20 -4.94
CA ALA A 195 -3.36 8.25 -5.54
C ALA A 195 -2.28 7.68 -6.49
N TRP A 196 -2.74 6.86 -7.47
CA TRP A 196 -1.86 6.13 -8.39
C TRP A 196 -0.98 7.09 -9.19
N ALA A 197 0.32 6.84 -9.24
CA ALA A 197 1.26 7.81 -9.79
C ALA A 197 1.39 7.73 -11.32
N ASP A 198 1.26 6.52 -11.90
CA ASP A 198 1.32 6.32 -13.35
C ASP A 198 -0.05 6.56 -13.97
N GLU A 199 -0.17 7.64 -14.76
CA GLU A 199 -1.42 8.03 -15.42
C GLU A 199 -1.87 7.00 -16.46
N THR A 200 -0.94 6.34 -17.17
CA THR A 200 -1.26 5.33 -18.17
C THR A 200 -1.85 4.09 -17.52
N ASP A 201 -1.23 3.65 -16.43
CA ASP A 201 -1.70 2.51 -15.68
C ASP A 201 -3.02 2.81 -14.95
N LEU A 202 -3.17 4.03 -14.41
CA LEU A 202 -4.43 4.50 -13.84
C LEU A 202 -5.55 4.49 -14.87
N ALA A 203 -5.29 4.97 -16.10
CA ALA A 203 -6.27 4.93 -17.19
C ALA A 203 -6.69 3.50 -17.53
N ALA A 204 -5.75 2.54 -17.50
CA ALA A 204 -6.06 1.13 -17.68
C ALA A 204 -6.94 0.57 -16.56
N LEU A 205 -6.66 0.91 -15.29
CA LEU A 205 -7.48 0.51 -14.13
C LEU A 205 -8.89 1.12 -14.19
N LEU A 206 -9.00 2.40 -14.58
CA LEU A 206 -10.29 3.06 -14.78
C LEU A 206 -11.09 2.45 -15.94
N SER A 207 -10.42 1.97 -16.99
CA SER A 207 -11.08 1.25 -18.09
C SER A 207 -11.66 -0.08 -17.65
N LEU A 208 -10.97 -0.82 -16.77
CA LEU A 208 -11.50 -2.04 -16.15
C LEU A 208 -12.73 -1.74 -15.29
N LEU A 209 -12.68 -0.66 -14.51
CA LEU A 209 -13.79 -0.22 -13.69
C LEU A 209 -15.00 0.20 -14.53
N ALA A 210 -14.78 0.95 -15.62
CA ALA A 210 -15.85 1.34 -16.54
C ALA A 210 -16.57 0.13 -17.14
N GLY A 211 -15.83 -0.89 -17.58
CA GLY A 211 -16.42 -2.14 -18.05
C GLY A 211 -17.22 -2.88 -16.98
N SER A 212 -16.78 -2.81 -15.71
CA SER A 212 -17.56 -3.33 -14.59
C SER A 212 -18.87 -2.55 -14.38
N TYR A 213 -18.84 -1.22 -14.51
CA TYR A 213 -20.05 -0.39 -14.41
C TYR A 213 -21.07 -0.70 -15.50
N GLU A 214 -20.63 -0.87 -16.75
CA GLU A 214 -21.53 -1.30 -17.83
C GLU A 214 -22.25 -2.60 -17.49
N ARG A 215 -21.52 -3.60 -16.98
CA ARG A 215 -22.12 -4.88 -16.58
C ARG A 215 -23.10 -4.73 -15.41
N HIS A 216 -22.81 -3.90 -14.42
CA HIS A 216 -23.65 -3.66 -13.27
C HIS A 216 -24.93 -2.91 -13.62
N ILE A 217 -24.84 -1.89 -14.48
CA ILE A 217 -26.02 -1.15 -14.97
C ILE A 217 -26.91 -2.08 -15.80
N ALA A 218 -26.31 -2.87 -16.69
CA ALA A 218 -27.08 -3.86 -17.46
C ALA A 218 -27.76 -4.89 -16.56
N LEU A 219 -27.07 -5.40 -15.53
CA LEU A 219 -27.65 -6.30 -14.52
C LEU A 219 -28.83 -5.64 -13.81
N TYR A 220 -28.69 -4.40 -13.35
CA TYR A 220 -29.76 -3.67 -12.69
C TYR A 220 -31.00 -3.51 -13.60
N CYS A 221 -30.79 -3.06 -14.83
CA CYS A 221 -31.87 -2.88 -15.81
C CYS A 221 -32.60 -4.22 -16.09
N HIS A 222 -31.85 -5.32 -16.21
CA HIS A 222 -32.44 -6.64 -16.41
C HIS A 222 -33.29 -7.07 -15.21
N LEU A 223 -32.75 -6.96 -14.00
CA LEU A 223 -33.47 -7.30 -12.79
C LEU A 223 -34.73 -6.46 -12.58
N MET A 224 -34.72 -5.18 -12.96
CA MET A 224 -35.89 -4.31 -12.88
C MET A 224 -36.94 -4.63 -13.96
N ALA A 225 -36.50 -5.07 -15.14
CA ALA A 225 -37.45 -5.48 -16.22
C ALA A 225 -38.17 -6.80 -15.92
N ASP A 226 -37.55 -7.67 -15.13
CA ASP A 226 -38.11 -8.99 -14.74
C ASP A 226 -39.08 -8.90 -13.54
N ARG A 227 -39.27 -7.73 -12.96
CA ARG A 227 -40.15 -7.46 -11.82
C ARG A 227 -41.54 -6.99 -12.22
#